data_4ab83f0de9ca7a68c45ca4c8d8a0a646
#
_entry.id   4ab83f0de9ca7a68c45ca4c8d8a0a646
#
_cell.length_a   1.000
_cell.length_b   1.000
_cell.length_c   1.000
_cell.angle_alpha   90.00
_cell.angle_beta   90.00
_cell.angle_gamma   90.00
#
_symmetry.space_group_name_H-M   'P 1'
#
loop_
_entity.id
_entity.type
_entity.pdbx_description
1 polymer ?
#
loop_
_entity_poly.entity_id
_entity_poly.type
_entity_poly.pdbx_seq_one_letter_code
_entity_poly.pdbx_strand_id
1 'polypeptide(L)'
;MPHLIAVLPILRIFRALPILLLLAWPLGLVQAATLPTLTLQDSPHPLLPGPQMQVWEDPDGQASFARVRALADSAWRPVARRDASFGYNGSAYWLRLRLHNSQPHSAAWVLLSANPLLDHLDIHGLEGPRPYSVGDQRPFAARWVEHRQFVLPLTFAPGETRTLYLRMQTAGSANLSASLMTTTAFEHHEQRALLLQGLFFGALTVMFVYNLCIFLITRDRDYLWYSLYVASFGLYQFIQLGFAFQWLWPQALDWQQRSFPFSSALATFFAILFTYGFLDLGNSHRAYRTAMRVLLASTLLAGGLALWGPYTLALLSGFVLVGACTLLACLFTLLRVRDGYPPARLFALGWFALLAASLLHVLSGTGALPYSLATLHAQQAGGLIELVVFAIALAARIRHAQRAHQQVLQQLYAQEHELRLEQARGLDLQQEINEGLEQRVQERTQALEQALEQLSGANRRLAELNRHDGLTGLLNRPAFNEELQRAWSRAERTQQPVALAMLDLDLFKRVNDTHGHLAGDACLQHAALVLRQGLRGGDSIARFGGEEFVILLPDTDQEGARELAERLRAALAEQPCPHGGQAIDLSLSAGVAAGRPPLSRDQLLHQADLALYAAKAAGRNTVVAYEAILLGEA
;
A
#
# COMPACT_ATOMS: atom_id res chain seq x y z
N MET A 1 -7.49 18.23 33.58
CA MET A 1 -6.49 17.36 34.22
C MET A 1 -6.95 15.94 34.60
N PRO A 2 -8.10 15.37 34.17
CA PRO A 2 -8.44 13.97 34.50
C PRO A 2 -7.93 12.91 33.49
N HIS A 3 -7.28 13.29 32.39
CA HIS A 3 -6.87 12.33 31.34
C HIS A 3 -5.41 11.83 31.40
N LEU A 4 -4.64 12.29 32.41
CA LEU A 4 -3.25 11.84 32.62
C LEU A 4 -3.16 10.46 33.31
N ILE A 5 -4.24 10.00 33.93
CA ILE A 5 -4.26 8.77 34.75
C ILE A 5 -4.39 7.49 33.92
N ALA A 6 -4.88 7.57 32.66
CA ALA A 6 -5.06 6.39 31.81
C ALA A 6 -3.79 5.94 31.05
N VAL A 7 -2.73 6.74 31.04
CA VAL A 7 -1.46 6.42 30.33
C VAL A 7 -0.41 5.82 31.26
N LEU A 8 -0.57 5.99 32.58
CA LEU A 8 0.37 5.48 33.59
C LEU A 8 0.56 3.93 33.59
N PRO A 9 -0.47 3.09 33.35
CA PRO A 9 -0.24 1.64 33.35
C PRO A 9 0.58 1.18 32.13
N ILE A 10 0.47 1.85 30.98
CA ILE A 10 1.21 1.48 29.76
C ILE A 10 2.69 1.86 29.90
N LEU A 11 3.01 3.01 30.46
CA LEU A 11 4.40 3.40 30.76
C LEU A 11 5.06 2.51 31.84
N ARG A 12 4.28 1.93 32.75
CA ARG A 12 4.81 0.96 33.74
C ARG A 12 5.19 -0.37 33.12
N ILE A 13 4.50 -0.82 32.08
CA ILE A 13 4.85 -2.03 31.30
C ILE A 13 6.18 -1.82 30.58
N PHE A 14 6.44 -0.64 30.01
CA PHE A 14 7.71 -0.32 29.35
C PHE A 14 8.91 -0.18 30.32
N ARG A 15 8.68 0.15 31.59
CA ARG A 15 9.74 0.15 32.60
C ARG A 15 10.10 -1.25 33.12
N ALA A 16 9.19 -2.20 33.03
CA ALA A 16 9.42 -3.58 33.46
C ALA A 16 10.11 -4.46 32.38
N LEU A 17 10.04 -4.05 31.11
CA LEU A 17 10.59 -4.83 29.98
C LEU A 17 12.10 -5.08 30.06
N PRO A 18 12.98 -4.10 30.41
CA PRO A 18 14.42 -4.35 30.54
C PRO A 18 14.78 -5.20 31.76
N ILE A 19 13.96 -5.19 32.81
CA ILE A 19 14.20 -6.00 34.02
C ILE A 19 13.84 -7.47 33.78
N LEU A 20 12.78 -7.75 33.02
CA LEU A 20 12.39 -9.10 32.62
C LEU A 20 13.39 -9.75 31.64
N LEU A 21 14.08 -8.95 30.82
CA LEU A 21 15.14 -9.42 29.92
C LEU A 21 16.43 -9.78 30.65
N LEU A 22 16.72 -9.20 31.81
CA LEU A 22 17.91 -9.48 32.62
C LEU A 22 17.75 -10.70 33.54
N LEU A 23 16.54 -11.13 33.85
CA LEU A 23 16.25 -12.26 34.76
C LEU A 23 16.17 -13.63 34.05
N ALA A 24 16.29 -13.68 32.73
CA ALA A 24 16.18 -14.92 31.93
C ALA A 24 17.53 -15.59 31.61
N TRP A 25 18.61 -15.29 32.35
CA TRP A 25 19.91 -15.93 32.15
C TRP A 25 20.01 -17.16 33.03
N PRO A 26 19.87 -18.41 32.53
CA PRO A 26 20.08 -19.60 33.31
C PRO A 26 21.58 -19.85 33.48
N LEU A 27 22.09 -19.76 34.69
CA LEU A 27 23.36 -20.31 35.11
C LEU A 27 23.26 -21.84 35.09
N GLY A 28 23.43 -22.44 33.93
CA GLY A 28 23.47 -23.91 33.78
C GLY A 28 24.86 -24.48 34.17
N LEU A 29 24.88 -25.32 35.17
CA LEU A 29 26.02 -26.17 35.48
C LEU A 29 26.31 -27.11 34.28
N VAL A 30 27.48 -26.97 33.68
CA VAL A 30 27.93 -27.79 32.54
C VAL A 30 28.34 -29.17 33.05
N GLN A 31 27.47 -30.16 32.94
CA GLN A 31 27.85 -31.57 33.00
C GLN A 31 28.32 -32.01 31.61
N ALA A 32 29.48 -32.68 31.56
CA ALA A 32 29.98 -33.34 30.36
C ALA A 32 29.01 -34.47 29.97
N ALA A 33 28.15 -34.22 29.02
CA ALA A 33 27.17 -35.19 28.56
C ALA A 33 27.71 -35.94 27.33
N THR A 34 27.63 -37.26 27.36
CA THR A 34 27.84 -38.09 26.16
C THR A 34 26.90 -37.63 25.06
N LEU A 35 27.34 -37.69 23.78
CA LEU A 35 26.51 -37.29 22.63
C LEU A 35 25.24 -38.14 22.57
N PRO A 36 24.03 -37.54 22.74
CA PRO A 36 22.78 -38.27 22.62
C PRO A 36 22.61 -38.80 21.19
N THR A 37 21.95 -39.94 21.07
CA THR A 37 21.63 -40.53 19.76
C THR A 37 20.16 -40.26 19.45
N LEU A 38 19.90 -39.63 18.34
CA LEU A 38 18.53 -39.47 17.82
C LEU A 38 18.18 -40.72 17.00
N THR A 39 17.20 -41.46 17.49
CA THR A 39 16.70 -42.65 16.79
C THR A 39 15.72 -42.22 15.70
N LEU A 40 16.00 -42.65 14.47
CA LEU A 40 15.15 -42.41 13.31
C LEU A 40 14.03 -43.44 13.30
N GLN A 41 12.81 -42.99 13.58
CA GLN A 41 11.60 -43.79 13.57
C GLN A 41 10.58 -43.14 12.66
N ASP A 42 9.78 -43.90 11.94
CA ASP A 42 8.72 -43.36 11.12
C ASP A 42 7.77 -42.53 11.97
N SER A 43 7.69 -41.28 11.64
CA SER A 43 6.85 -40.31 12.33
C SER A 43 6.15 -39.39 11.28
N PRO A 44 4.85 -39.17 11.42
CA PRO A 44 4.14 -38.20 10.58
C PRO A 44 4.56 -36.75 10.87
N HIS A 45 5.29 -36.56 11.98
CA HIS A 45 5.75 -35.23 12.40
C HIS A 45 7.28 -35.09 12.24
N PRO A 46 7.79 -33.91 11.90
CA PRO A 46 9.23 -33.66 11.87
C PRO A 46 9.91 -33.94 13.21
N LEU A 47 11.01 -34.62 13.19
CA LEU A 47 11.89 -34.76 14.34
C LEU A 47 12.74 -33.51 14.47
N LEU A 48 12.74 -32.89 15.65
CA LEU A 48 13.53 -31.69 15.95
C LEU A 48 14.80 -32.09 16.68
N PRO A 49 15.97 -32.12 16.02
CA PRO A 49 17.19 -32.69 16.57
C PRO A 49 17.88 -31.79 17.61
N GLY A 50 17.44 -30.54 17.80
CA GLY A 50 18.10 -29.56 18.67
C GLY A 50 18.51 -30.12 20.06
N PRO A 51 17.61 -30.74 20.84
CA PRO A 51 17.96 -31.28 22.17
C PRO A 51 18.99 -32.42 22.15
N GLN A 52 19.14 -33.10 21.01
CA GLN A 52 20.11 -34.16 20.80
C GLN A 52 21.42 -33.67 20.16
N MET A 53 21.46 -32.38 19.78
CA MET A 53 22.66 -31.74 19.25
C MET A 53 23.59 -31.29 20.38
N GLN A 54 24.86 -31.28 20.08
CA GLN A 54 25.87 -30.60 20.89
C GLN A 54 26.58 -29.55 20.03
N VAL A 55 27.00 -28.46 20.64
CA VAL A 55 27.63 -27.32 19.97
C VAL A 55 29.01 -27.05 20.55
N TRP A 56 29.91 -26.67 19.67
CA TRP A 56 31.20 -26.08 19.99
C TRP A 56 31.35 -24.76 19.21
N GLU A 57 31.71 -23.69 19.89
CA GLU A 57 31.94 -22.38 19.30
C GLU A 57 33.37 -22.22 18.86
N ASP A 58 33.57 -21.75 17.64
CA ASP A 58 34.85 -21.39 17.04
C ASP A 58 34.87 -19.88 16.81
N PRO A 59 35.38 -19.08 17.76
CA PRO A 59 35.31 -17.60 17.66
C PRO A 59 36.02 -17.03 16.44
N ASP A 60 37.13 -17.67 16.05
CA ASP A 60 37.95 -17.22 14.91
C ASP A 60 37.46 -17.81 13.57
N GLY A 61 36.58 -18.80 13.59
CA GLY A 61 36.03 -19.44 12.40
C GLY A 61 37.06 -20.23 11.58
N GLN A 62 38.21 -20.55 12.14
CA GLN A 62 39.35 -21.15 11.43
C GLN A 62 39.55 -22.64 11.71
N ALA A 63 38.74 -23.26 12.57
CA ALA A 63 38.91 -24.64 12.93
C ALA A 63 38.62 -25.58 11.75
N SER A 64 39.59 -26.45 11.43
CA SER A 64 39.38 -27.50 10.43
C SER A 64 38.50 -28.63 10.98
N PHE A 65 37.81 -29.34 10.09
CA PHE A 65 36.99 -30.51 10.46
C PHE A 65 37.82 -31.58 11.22
N ALA A 66 39.07 -31.80 10.81
CA ALA A 66 39.97 -32.76 11.50
C ALA A 66 40.20 -32.38 12.96
N ARG A 67 40.43 -31.10 13.26
CA ARG A 67 40.58 -30.57 14.62
C ARG A 67 39.29 -30.76 15.43
N VAL A 68 38.15 -30.39 14.83
CA VAL A 68 36.84 -30.44 15.50
C VAL A 68 36.43 -31.90 15.81
N ARG A 69 36.70 -32.82 14.89
CA ARG A 69 36.44 -34.25 15.08
C ARG A 69 37.30 -34.86 16.20
N ALA A 70 38.50 -34.33 16.44
CA ALA A 70 39.41 -34.77 17.47
C ALA A 70 39.16 -34.14 18.86
N LEU A 71 38.20 -33.24 18.98
CA LEU A 71 37.84 -32.59 20.25
C LEU A 71 37.29 -33.62 21.24
N ALA A 72 37.75 -33.51 22.50
CA ALA A 72 37.20 -34.31 23.59
C ALA A 72 35.70 -34.00 23.81
N ASP A 73 34.94 -34.97 24.29
CA ASP A 73 33.51 -34.80 24.56
C ASP A 73 33.22 -33.66 25.53
N SER A 74 34.14 -33.36 26.44
CA SER A 74 34.04 -32.25 27.40
C SER A 74 34.08 -30.86 26.77
N ALA A 75 34.57 -30.72 25.54
CA ALA A 75 34.57 -29.45 24.81
C ALA A 75 33.17 -29.09 24.22
N TRP A 76 32.32 -30.09 24.11
CA TRP A 76 31.00 -29.92 23.52
C TRP A 76 29.96 -29.59 24.58
N ARG A 77 29.09 -28.64 24.27
CA ARG A 77 27.96 -28.22 25.13
C ARG A 77 26.65 -28.72 24.52
N PRO A 78 25.69 -29.19 25.32
CA PRO A 78 24.39 -29.54 24.79
C PRO A 78 23.70 -28.28 24.27
N VAL A 79 22.96 -28.40 23.16
CA VAL A 79 22.06 -27.33 22.70
C VAL A 79 20.88 -27.31 23.66
N ALA A 80 20.77 -26.23 24.44
CA ALA A 80 19.77 -26.12 25.53
C ALA A 80 18.35 -26.00 25.04
N ARG A 81 18.13 -25.74 23.74
CA ARG A 81 16.85 -25.44 23.13
C ARG A 81 16.54 -26.34 21.95
N ARG A 82 15.27 -26.33 21.51
CA ARG A 82 14.85 -27.08 20.31
C ARG A 82 15.59 -26.66 19.05
N ASP A 83 16.00 -25.40 18.97
CA ASP A 83 16.71 -24.81 17.85
C ASP A 83 18.10 -24.34 18.31
N ALA A 84 19.09 -24.56 17.46
CA ALA A 84 20.44 -24.08 17.69
C ALA A 84 20.53 -22.60 17.26
N SER A 85 20.19 -21.70 18.18
CA SER A 85 20.22 -20.25 17.97
C SER A 85 21.26 -19.60 18.88
N PHE A 86 22.18 -18.84 18.27
CA PHE A 86 23.34 -18.24 18.94
C PHE A 86 23.38 -16.71 18.76
N GLY A 87 22.30 -16.12 18.19
CA GLY A 87 22.17 -14.68 18.01
C GLY A 87 22.97 -14.14 16.83
N TYR A 88 23.43 -12.89 16.98
CA TYR A 88 24.19 -12.15 15.95
C TYR A 88 25.63 -11.98 16.40
N ASN A 89 26.53 -12.79 15.85
CA ASN A 89 27.98 -12.66 16.10
C ASN A 89 28.76 -13.23 14.89
N GLY A 90 30.07 -13.05 14.88
CA GLY A 90 30.94 -13.53 13.80
C GLY A 90 31.51 -14.91 13.99
N SER A 91 31.21 -15.59 15.11
CA SER A 91 31.77 -16.94 15.41
C SER A 91 31.22 -17.96 14.41
N ALA A 92 32.02 -19.00 14.14
CA ALA A 92 31.52 -20.23 13.54
C ALA A 92 31.04 -21.19 14.65
N TYR A 93 29.94 -21.85 14.41
CA TYR A 93 29.35 -22.83 15.32
C TYR A 93 29.42 -24.21 14.68
N TRP A 94 30.05 -25.13 15.37
CA TRP A 94 30.06 -26.52 15.00
C TRP A 94 29.02 -27.26 15.84
N LEU A 95 28.09 -27.93 15.17
CA LEU A 95 27.09 -28.78 15.81
C LEU A 95 27.39 -30.22 15.44
N ARG A 96 27.26 -31.14 16.40
CA ARG A 96 27.33 -32.57 16.13
C ARG A 96 26.01 -33.25 16.49
N LEU A 97 25.56 -34.13 15.61
CA LEU A 97 24.30 -34.85 15.70
C LEU A 97 24.55 -36.34 15.36
N ARG A 98 24.22 -37.23 16.27
CA ARG A 98 24.29 -38.67 16.05
C ARG A 98 22.91 -39.22 15.71
N LEU A 99 22.80 -39.86 14.56
CA LEU A 99 21.57 -40.43 14.02
C LEU A 99 21.69 -41.95 13.97
N HIS A 100 20.67 -42.66 14.39
CA HIS A 100 20.58 -44.10 14.35
C HIS A 100 19.30 -44.56 13.66
N ASN A 101 19.43 -45.35 12.60
CA ASN A 101 18.32 -46.00 11.95
C ASN A 101 17.92 -47.28 12.68
N SER A 102 16.84 -47.23 13.45
CA SER A 102 16.33 -48.41 14.16
C SER A 102 15.41 -49.29 13.31
N GLN A 103 15.17 -48.92 12.06
CA GLN A 103 14.28 -49.65 11.18
C GLN A 103 14.99 -50.88 10.57
N PRO A 104 14.28 -51.96 10.30
CA PRO A 104 14.85 -53.19 9.73
C PRO A 104 15.13 -53.05 8.22
N HIS A 105 14.84 -51.90 7.61
CA HIS A 105 15.06 -51.60 6.21
C HIS A 105 15.86 -50.30 6.05
N SER A 106 16.36 -50.06 4.86
CA SER A 106 16.97 -48.79 4.51
C SER A 106 15.95 -47.68 4.56
N ALA A 107 16.31 -46.57 5.20
CA ALA A 107 15.43 -45.44 5.40
C ALA A 107 16.00 -44.19 4.72
N ALA A 108 15.13 -43.52 3.92
CA ALA A 108 15.44 -42.25 3.30
C ALA A 108 14.87 -41.11 4.15
N TRP A 109 15.73 -40.19 4.53
CA TRP A 109 15.43 -39.05 5.38
C TRP A 109 15.85 -37.74 4.71
N VAL A 110 15.25 -36.66 5.11
CA VAL A 110 15.62 -35.32 4.70
C VAL A 110 15.95 -34.50 5.93
N LEU A 111 17.15 -33.94 5.96
CA LEU A 111 17.53 -32.91 6.90
C LEU A 111 17.24 -31.55 6.24
N LEU A 112 16.28 -30.82 6.81
CA LEU A 112 15.88 -29.51 6.37
C LEU A 112 16.38 -28.43 7.34
N SER A 113 17.07 -27.40 6.83
CA SER A 113 17.36 -26.19 7.59
C SER A 113 16.44 -25.07 7.07
N ALA A 114 15.57 -24.59 7.95
CA ALA A 114 14.52 -23.62 7.56
C ALA A 114 15.03 -22.18 7.36
N ASN A 115 16.26 -21.85 7.77
CA ASN A 115 16.85 -20.51 7.58
C ASN A 115 17.61 -20.42 6.24
N PRO A 116 17.05 -19.78 5.19
CA PRO A 116 17.71 -19.70 3.88
C PRO A 116 18.79 -18.64 3.78
N LEU A 117 18.94 -17.78 4.82
CA LEU A 117 19.87 -16.64 4.87
C LEU A 117 21.13 -16.94 5.68
N LEU A 118 21.51 -18.22 5.81
CA LEU A 118 22.80 -18.58 6.36
C LEU A 118 23.90 -18.42 5.31
N ASP A 119 24.94 -17.66 5.63
CA ASP A 119 26.05 -17.38 4.70
C ASP A 119 26.78 -18.67 4.30
N HIS A 120 27.13 -19.49 5.30
CA HIS A 120 27.85 -20.75 5.11
C HIS A 120 27.28 -21.85 6.01
N LEU A 121 26.95 -22.98 5.43
CA LEU A 121 26.57 -24.20 6.09
C LEU A 121 27.32 -25.35 5.44
N ASP A 122 28.29 -25.97 6.20
CA ASP A 122 29.05 -27.11 5.75
C ASP A 122 28.67 -28.33 6.61
N ILE A 123 28.25 -29.43 5.96
CA ILE A 123 27.85 -30.66 6.65
C ILE A 123 28.84 -31.77 6.30
N HIS A 124 29.49 -32.29 7.33
CA HIS A 124 30.47 -33.38 7.26
C HIS A 124 29.89 -34.67 7.86
N GLY A 125 30.51 -35.81 7.57
CA GLY A 125 30.05 -37.11 8.03
C GLY A 125 29.07 -37.79 7.08
N LEU A 126 29.01 -37.30 5.83
CA LEU A 126 28.26 -37.90 4.73
C LEU A 126 29.09 -39.04 4.08
N GLU A 127 28.45 -39.80 3.19
CA GLU A 127 29.14 -40.76 2.34
C GLU A 127 30.01 -40.01 1.34
N GLY A 128 31.32 -40.15 1.47
CA GLY A 128 32.32 -39.48 0.64
C GLY A 128 33.20 -38.48 1.38
N PRO A 129 34.28 -38.03 0.74
CA PRO A 129 35.30 -37.21 1.38
C PRO A 129 34.96 -35.72 1.45
N ARG A 130 33.98 -35.27 0.67
CA ARG A 130 33.61 -33.84 0.56
C ARG A 130 32.41 -33.50 1.42
N PRO A 131 32.42 -32.36 2.12
CA PRO A 131 31.25 -31.92 2.84
C PRO A 131 30.15 -31.49 1.85
N TYR A 132 28.89 -31.51 2.31
CA TYR A 132 27.83 -30.75 1.68
C TYR A 132 27.97 -29.30 2.09
N SER A 133 28.31 -28.47 1.13
CA SER A 133 28.68 -27.08 1.38
C SER A 133 27.71 -26.15 0.67
N VAL A 134 26.86 -25.45 1.42
CA VAL A 134 25.81 -24.53 0.93
C VAL A 134 25.81 -23.24 1.74
N GLY A 135 25.02 -22.31 1.31
CA GLY A 135 24.87 -21.00 1.95
C GLY A 135 24.29 -20.01 0.95
N ASP A 136 23.90 -18.82 1.41
CA ASP A 136 23.44 -17.77 0.53
C ASP A 136 24.61 -16.97 -0.10
N GLN A 137 25.83 -17.15 0.42
CA GLN A 137 27.08 -16.71 -0.20
C GLN A 137 27.72 -17.75 -1.12
N ARG A 138 26.99 -18.80 -1.44
CA ARG A 138 27.43 -19.83 -2.41
C ARG A 138 26.43 -19.91 -3.56
N PRO A 139 26.89 -20.28 -4.79
CA PRO A 139 25.98 -20.42 -5.91
C PRO A 139 24.78 -21.32 -5.59
N PHE A 140 23.59 -20.93 -6.00
CA PHE A 140 22.38 -21.71 -5.75
C PHE A 140 22.51 -23.15 -6.27
N ALA A 141 23.19 -23.32 -7.41
CA ALA A 141 23.48 -24.62 -8.00
C ALA A 141 24.40 -25.55 -7.14
N ALA A 142 25.01 -25.04 -6.08
CA ALA A 142 25.74 -25.88 -5.11
C ALA A 142 24.82 -26.76 -4.23
N ARG A 143 23.54 -26.50 -4.24
CA ARG A 143 22.53 -27.25 -3.49
C ARG A 143 22.27 -28.59 -4.19
N TRP A 144 22.27 -29.67 -3.46
CA TRP A 144 21.96 -31.01 -4.02
C TRP A 144 20.48 -31.14 -4.42
N VAL A 145 19.63 -30.37 -3.77
CA VAL A 145 18.21 -30.23 -4.12
C VAL A 145 17.94 -28.76 -4.42
N GLU A 146 17.36 -28.48 -5.56
CA GLU A 146 16.95 -27.13 -5.96
C GLU A 146 15.77 -26.65 -5.12
N HIS A 147 16.08 -26.17 -3.92
CA HIS A 147 15.07 -25.75 -2.97
C HIS A 147 15.45 -24.42 -2.31
N ARG A 148 14.45 -23.58 -1.99
CA ARG A 148 14.66 -22.27 -1.34
C ARG A 148 15.36 -22.33 0.02
N GLN A 149 15.17 -23.43 0.74
CA GLN A 149 15.84 -23.73 2.00
C GLN A 149 16.94 -24.77 1.76
N PHE A 150 17.77 -25.05 2.78
CA PHE A 150 18.82 -26.05 2.65
C PHE A 150 18.27 -27.43 2.93
N VAL A 151 18.22 -28.26 1.92
CA VAL A 151 17.68 -29.62 1.94
C VAL A 151 18.82 -30.61 1.70
N LEU A 152 19.03 -31.50 2.64
CA LEU A 152 20.01 -32.56 2.52
C LEU A 152 19.33 -33.94 2.58
N PRO A 153 19.25 -34.67 1.46
CA PRO A 153 18.82 -36.05 1.46
C PRO A 153 19.84 -36.93 2.18
N LEU A 154 19.38 -37.83 3.03
CA LEU A 154 20.16 -38.76 3.79
C LEU A 154 19.58 -40.17 3.62
N THR A 155 20.45 -41.15 3.38
CA THR A 155 20.07 -42.55 3.31
C THR A 155 20.79 -43.30 4.42
N PHE A 156 20.09 -44.15 5.12
CA PHE A 156 20.66 -44.99 6.20
C PHE A 156 20.37 -46.46 5.93
N ALA A 157 21.37 -47.29 6.06
CA ALA A 157 21.19 -48.74 6.08
C ALA A 157 20.49 -49.19 7.39
N PRO A 158 19.91 -50.39 7.43
CA PRO A 158 19.33 -50.95 8.66
C PRO A 158 20.37 -50.97 9.78
N GLY A 159 20.03 -50.46 10.98
CA GLY A 159 20.93 -50.41 12.14
C GLY A 159 22.09 -49.44 12.04
N GLU A 160 22.20 -48.67 10.96
CA GLU A 160 23.31 -47.74 10.77
C GLU A 160 23.23 -46.58 11.79
N THR A 161 24.43 -46.27 12.33
CA THR A 161 24.62 -45.09 13.17
C THR A 161 25.64 -44.16 12.50
N ARG A 162 25.21 -42.90 12.24
CA ARG A 162 26.03 -41.90 11.59
C ARG A 162 26.08 -40.63 12.43
N THR A 163 27.28 -40.03 12.55
CA THR A 163 27.45 -38.74 13.22
C THR A 163 27.71 -37.67 12.17
N LEU A 164 26.80 -36.69 12.11
CA LEU A 164 26.92 -35.51 11.27
C LEU A 164 27.58 -34.39 12.07
N TYR A 165 28.42 -33.60 11.41
CA TYR A 165 29.00 -32.38 11.94
C TYR A 165 28.59 -31.25 11.01
N LEU A 166 27.87 -30.28 11.57
CA LEU A 166 27.35 -29.12 10.83
C LEU A 166 28.14 -27.88 11.28
N ARG A 167 28.87 -27.26 10.37
CA ARG A 167 29.53 -25.99 10.59
C ARG A 167 28.64 -24.88 10.03
N MET A 168 28.25 -23.97 10.88
CA MET A 168 27.46 -22.79 10.53
C MET A 168 28.27 -21.54 10.82
N GLN A 169 28.34 -20.63 9.86
CA GLN A 169 28.93 -19.30 10.03
C GLN A 169 28.11 -18.29 9.24
N THR A 170 27.73 -17.21 9.88
CA THR A 170 26.92 -16.16 9.23
C THR A 170 27.12 -14.80 9.91
N ALA A 171 27.13 -13.76 9.14
CA ALA A 171 27.08 -12.38 9.64
C ALA A 171 25.66 -11.96 10.07
N GLY A 172 24.66 -12.76 9.68
CA GLY A 172 23.26 -12.61 10.08
C GLY A 172 22.95 -13.29 11.41
N SER A 173 21.70 -13.77 11.58
CA SER A 173 21.29 -14.54 12.75
C SER A 173 21.83 -15.98 12.65
N ALA A 174 22.73 -16.33 13.56
CA ALA A 174 23.27 -17.68 13.68
C ALA A 174 22.20 -18.61 14.27
N ASN A 175 21.26 -19.02 13.44
CA ASN A 175 20.15 -19.88 13.81
C ASN A 175 20.02 -21.06 12.84
N LEU A 176 20.27 -22.26 13.33
CA LEU A 176 20.03 -23.51 12.61
C LEU A 176 18.73 -24.13 13.09
N SER A 177 17.63 -23.82 12.39
CA SER A 177 16.34 -24.47 12.58
C SER A 177 16.33 -25.78 11.78
N ALA A 178 16.88 -26.82 12.36
CA ALA A 178 16.99 -28.13 11.71
C ALA A 178 15.78 -29.00 12.03
N SER A 179 15.26 -29.67 11.01
CA SER A 179 14.25 -30.72 11.16
C SER A 179 14.60 -31.93 10.30
N LEU A 180 14.32 -33.13 10.84
CA LEU A 180 14.50 -34.40 10.15
C LEU A 180 13.14 -35.02 9.89
N MET A 181 12.90 -35.45 8.68
CA MET A 181 11.63 -36.07 8.28
C MET A 181 11.87 -37.12 7.19
N THR A 182 10.99 -38.07 7.06
CA THR A 182 11.02 -38.99 5.91
C THR A 182 10.76 -38.21 4.61
N THR A 183 11.18 -38.75 3.48
CA THR A 183 10.98 -38.12 2.16
C THR A 183 9.49 -37.80 1.91
N THR A 184 8.61 -38.73 2.23
CA THR A 184 7.15 -38.52 2.08
C THR A 184 6.64 -37.42 3.01
N ALA A 185 7.10 -37.38 4.26
CA ALA A 185 6.71 -36.35 5.20
C ALA A 185 7.21 -34.96 4.74
N PHE A 186 8.42 -34.91 4.16
CA PHE A 186 8.97 -33.69 3.56
C PHE A 186 8.12 -33.19 2.38
N GLU A 187 7.73 -34.08 1.47
CA GLU A 187 6.86 -33.73 0.34
C GLU A 187 5.53 -33.15 0.81
N HIS A 188 4.88 -33.78 1.77
CA HIS A 188 3.64 -33.25 2.35
C HIS A 188 3.86 -31.94 3.11
N HIS A 189 4.96 -31.80 3.83
CA HIS A 189 5.34 -30.57 4.52
C HIS A 189 5.52 -29.45 3.51
N GLU A 190 6.26 -29.70 2.43
CA GLU A 190 6.55 -28.70 1.41
C GLU A 190 5.29 -28.30 0.61
N GLN A 191 4.43 -29.24 0.25
CA GLN A 191 3.16 -28.94 -0.40
C GLN A 191 2.29 -28.00 0.45
N ARG A 192 2.20 -28.26 1.76
CA ARG A 192 1.47 -27.38 2.69
C ARG A 192 2.14 -26.02 2.82
N ALA A 193 3.47 -26.00 2.94
CA ALA A 193 4.22 -24.76 3.01
C ALA A 193 4.04 -23.91 1.75
N LEU A 194 4.14 -24.50 0.56
CA LEU A 194 3.93 -23.81 -0.72
C LEU A 194 2.50 -23.31 -0.87
N LEU A 195 1.50 -24.08 -0.43
CA LEU A 195 0.09 -23.63 -0.44
C LEU A 195 -0.08 -22.40 0.45
N LEU A 196 0.43 -22.42 1.68
CA LEU A 196 0.36 -21.28 2.60
C LEU A 196 1.10 -20.06 2.06
N GLN A 197 2.27 -20.24 1.46
CA GLN A 197 3.02 -19.15 0.83
C GLN A 197 2.29 -18.62 -0.41
N GLY A 198 1.70 -19.50 -1.21
CA GLY A 198 0.88 -19.10 -2.36
C GLY A 198 -0.33 -18.27 -1.95
N LEU A 199 -1.02 -18.66 -0.88
CA LEU A 199 -2.13 -17.88 -0.32
C LEU A 199 -1.65 -16.53 0.22
N PHE A 200 -0.50 -16.49 0.91
CA PHE A 200 0.08 -15.26 1.44
C PHE A 200 0.45 -14.28 0.32
N PHE A 201 1.27 -14.72 -0.64
CA PHE A 201 1.69 -13.85 -1.75
C PHE A 201 0.52 -13.52 -2.69
N GLY A 202 -0.45 -14.43 -2.86
CA GLY A 202 -1.69 -14.18 -3.56
C GLY A 202 -2.49 -13.05 -2.91
N ALA A 203 -2.66 -13.08 -1.58
CA ALA A 203 -3.32 -12.02 -0.82
C ALA A 203 -2.58 -10.67 -0.96
N LEU A 204 -1.25 -10.66 -0.86
CA LEU A 204 -0.44 -9.46 -1.09
C LEU A 204 -0.64 -8.90 -2.51
N THR A 205 -0.63 -9.77 -3.51
CA THR A 205 -0.82 -9.37 -4.92
C THR A 205 -2.20 -8.76 -5.14
N VAL A 206 -3.26 -9.39 -4.61
CA VAL A 206 -4.61 -8.84 -4.68
C VAL A 206 -4.69 -7.48 -4.00
N MET A 207 -4.11 -7.33 -2.80
CA MET A 207 -4.08 -6.06 -2.07
C MET A 207 -3.30 -4.98 -2.83
N PHE A 208 -2.15 -5.34 -3.40
CA PHE A 208 -1.35 -4.44 -4.25
C PHE A 208 -2.16 -3.94 -5.45
N VAL A 209 -2.71 -4.87 -6.24
CA VAL A 209 -3.48 -4.54 -7.45
C VAL A 209 -4.73 -3.73 -7.10
N TYR A 210 -5.49 -4.14 -6.09
CA TYR A 210 -6.68 -3.44 -5.63
C TYR A 210 -6.39 -1.97 -5.26
N ASN A 211 -5.38 -1.73 -4.42
CA ASN A 211 -5.04 -0.38 -4.00
C ASN A 211 -4.42 0.45 -5.13
N LEU A 212 -3.65 -0.19 -6.02
CA LEU A 212 -3.13 0.47 -7.23
C LEU A 212 -4.27 0.90 -8.16
N CYS A 213 -5.29 0.06 -8.36
CA CYS A 213 -6.50 0.42 -9.13
C CYS A 213 -7.24 1.60 -8.47
N ILE A 214 -7.40 1.59 -7.15
CA ILE A 214 -8.00 2.73 -6.45
C ILE A 214 -7.16 4.00 -6.66
N PHE A 215 -5.84 3.92 -6.54
CA PHE A 215 -4.97 5.04 -6.84
C PHE A 215 -5.18 5.57 -8.27
N LEU A 216 -5.24 4.68 -9.25
CA LEU A 216 -5.43 5.06 -10.66
C LEU A 216 -6.76 5.82 -10.88
N ILE A 217 -7.80 5.46 -10.13
CA ILE A 217 -9.12 6.10 -10.19
C ILE A 217 -9.16 7.40 -9.40
N THR A 218 -8.73 7.36 -8.13
CA THR A 218 -8.90 8.48 -7.19
C THR A 218 -7.77 9.50 -7.25
N ARG A 219 -6.58 9.09 -7.73
CA ARG A 219 -5.32 9.84 -7.71
C ARG A 219 -4.87 10.27 -6.30
N ASP A 220 -5.44 9.68 -5.28
CA ASP A 220 -4.99 9.88 -3.91
C ASP A 220 -3.65 9.16 -3.70
N ARG A 221 -2.59 9.95 -3.43
CA ARG A 221 -1.21 9.45 -3.27
C ARG A 221 -1.05 8.46 -2.13
N ASP A 222 -1.93 8.47 -1.15
CA ASP A 222 -1.82 7.56 -0.02
C ASP A 222 -2.06 6.10 -0.44
N TYR A 223 -2.92 5.88 -1.46
CA TYR A 223 -3.07 4.57 -2.08
C TYR A 223 -1.84 4.12 -2.86
N LEU A 224 -1.12 5.06 -3.48
CA LEU A 224 0.16 4.75 -4.14
C LEU A 224 1.22 4.34 -3.11
N TRP A 225 1.38 5.14 -2.05
CA TRP A 225 2.37 4.84 -1.00
C TRP A 225 2.07 3.52 -0.32
N TYR A 226 0.79 3.25 -0.08
CA TYR A 226 0.36 1.97 0.46
C TYR A 226 0.64 0.80 -0.50
N SER A 227 0.34 0.94 -1.79
CA SER A 227 0.64 -0.10 -2.79
C SER A 227 2.15 -0.38 -2.87
N LEU A 228 2.98 0.66 -2.89
CA LEU A 228 4.44 0.51 -2.91
C LEU A 228 4.97 -0.11 -1.60
N TYR A 229 4.36 0.19 -0.47
CA TYR A 229 4.65 -0.48 0.79
C TYR A 229 4.32 -1.98 0.71
N VAL A 230 3.13 -2.36 0.24
CA VAL A 230 2.72 -3.76 0.08
C VAL A 230 3.67 -4.51 -0.85
N ALA A 231 4.03 -3.92 -1.99
CA ALA A 231 4.97 -4.51 -2.96
C ALA A 231 6.37 -4.71 -2.34
N SER A 232 6.88 -3.68 -1.65
CA SER A 232 8.20 -3.73 -1.01
C SER A 232 8.23 -4.71 0.15
N PHE A 233 7.16 -4.79 0.95
CA PHE A 233 7.02 -5.78 2.01
C PHE A 233 6.92 -7.19 1.44
N GLY A 234 6.18 -7.38 0.35
CA GLY A 234 6.14 -8.65 -0.37
C GLY A 234 7.50 -9.08 -0.88
N LEU A 235 8.26 -8.16 -1.48
CA LEU A 235 9.63 -8.42 -1.93
C LEU A 235 10.55 -8.80 -0.75
N TYR A 236 10.49 -8.06 0.35
CA TYR A 236 11.23 -8.36 1.58
C TYR A 236 10.93 -9.77 2.08
N GLN A 237 9.66 -10.17 2.13
CA GLN A 237 9.26 -11.51 2.54
C GLN A 237 9.70 -12.59 1.52
N PHE A 238 9.68 -12.28 0.24
CA PHE A 238 10.13 -13.18 -0.83
C PHE A 238 11.62 -13.47 -0.74
N ILE A 239 12.43 -12.45 -0.37
CA ILE A 239 13.85 -12.58 -0.09
C ILE A 239 14.08 -13.39 1.18
N GLN A 240 13.40 -13.03 2.28
CA GLN A 240 13.55 -13.66 3.59
C GLN A 240 13.24 -15.16 3.56
N LEU A 241 12.32 -15.59 2.72
CA LEU A 241 11.93 -17.00 2.56
C LEU A 241 12.79 -17.77 1.55
N GLY A 242 13.77 -17.11 0.93
CA GLY A 242 14.69 -17.70 -0.03
C GLY A 242 14.17 -17.85 -1.46
N PHE A 243 12.92 -17.45 -1.74
CA PHE A 243 12.36 -17.52 -3.08
C PHE A 243 13.08 -16.62 -4.08
N ALA A 244 13.48 -15.42 -3.64
CA ALA A 244 14.16 -14.48 -4.51
C ALA A 244 15.50 -15.03 -5.01
N PHE A 245 16.28 -15.67 -4.14
CA PHE A 245 17.53 -16.31 -4.52
C PHE A 245 17.30 -17.50 -5.46
N GLN A 246 16.22 -18.25 -5.27
CA GLN A 246 15.87 -19.39 -6.12
C GLN A 246 15.44 -18.95 -7.53
N TRP A 247 14.59 -17.91 -7.64
CA TRP A 247 13.87 -17.61 -8.88
C TRP A 247 14.31 -16.33 -9.59
N LEU A 248 14.77 -15.31 -8.84
CA LEU A 248 15.07 -14.01 -9.44
C LEU A 248 16.55 -13.82 -9.76
N TRP A 249 17.45 -14.26 -8.83
CA TRP A 249 18.89 -14.02 -8.98
C TRP A 249 19.77 -15.14 -8.42
N PRO A 250 19.64 -16.39 -8.88
CA PRO A 250 20.36 -17.55 -8.34
C PRO A 250 21.90 -17.47 -8.50
N GLN A 251 22.38 -16.55 -9.34
CA GLN A 251 23.81 -16.38 -9.62
C GLN A 251 24.38 -15.07 -9.04
N ALA A 252 23.54 -14.14 -8.58
CA ALA A 252 23.99 -12.83 -8.13
C ALA A 252 24.23 -12.82 -6.61
N LEU A 253 25.34 -13.40 -6.16
CA LEU A 253 25.69 -13.58 -4.74
C LEU A 253 25.81 -12.25 -4.00
N ASP A 254 26.51 -11.26 -4.59
CA ASP A 254 26.66 -9.93 -3.98
C ASP A 254 25.31 -9.23 -3.80
N TRP A 255 24.40 -9.40 -4.76
CA TRP A 255 23.05 -8.86 -4.67
C TRP A 255 22.22 -9.62 -3.64
N GLN A 256 22.38 -10.93 -3.53
CA GLN A 256 21.68 -11.75 -2.55
C GLN A 256 21.90 -11.22 -1.13
N GLN A 257 23.12 -10.94 -0.75
CA GLN A 257 23.41 -10.34 0.55
C GLN A 257 22.80 -8.94 0.73
N ARG A 258 22.96 -8.10 -0.28
CA ARG A 258 22.52 -6.68 -0.22
C ARG A 258 21.00 -6.54 -0.29
N SER A 259 20.34 -7.49 -0.95
CA SER A 259 18.90 -7.44 -1.23
C SER A 259 18.03 -7.43 0.04
N PHE A 260 18.42 -8.18 1.07
CA PHE A 260 17.66 -8.27 2.33
C PHE A 260 17.63 -6.93 3.09
N PRO A 261 18.77 -6.31 3.47
CA PRO A 261 18.74 -5.01 4.15
C PRO A 261 18.20 -3.89 3.24
N PHE A 262 18.42 -3.96 1.93
CA PHE A 262 17.87 -2.98 0.98
C PHE A 262 16.35 -3.04 0.90
N SER A 263 15.77 -4.23 0.75
CA SER A 263 14.31 -4.39 0.68
C SER A 263 13.62 -4.00 2.00
N SER A 264 14.26 -4.25 3.13
CA SER A 264 13.80 -3.79 4.45
C SER A 264 13.77 -2.26 4.54
N ALA A 265 14.83 -1.59 4.09
CA ALA A 265 14.89 -0.13 4.04
C ALA A 265 13.82 0.45 3.09
N LEU A 266 13.62 -0.18 1.93
CA LEU A 266 12.62 0.21 0.93
C LEU A 266 11.19 0.08 1.47
N ALA A 267 10.87 -1.03 2.12
CA ALA A 267 9.56 -1.24 2.75
C ALA A 267 9.31 -0.20 3.85
N THR A 268 10.34 0.07 4.68
CA THR A 268 10.25 1.08 5.75
C THR A 268 10.06 2.48 5.18
N PHE A 269 10.74 2.81 4.08
CA PHE A 269 10.58 4.11 3.40
C PHE A 269 9.14 4.35 2.97
N PHE A 270 8.52 3.38 2.28
CA PHE A 270 7.14 3.51 1.85
C PHE A 270 6.13 3.45 3.00
N ALA A 271 6.41 2.68 4.06
CA ALA A 271 5.61 2.69 5.28
C ALA A 271 5.56 4.07 5.95
N ILE A 272 6.69 4.79 5.97
CA ILE A 272 6.78 6.16 6.51
C ILE A 272 5.98 7.12 5.62
N LEU A 273 6.14 7.06 4.29
CA LEU A 273 5.39 7.90 3.37
C LEU A 273 3.89 7.69 3.52
N PHE A 274 3.47 6.44 3.62
CA PHE A 274 2.08 6.08 3.84
C PHE A 274 1.57 6.62 5.19
N THR A 275 2.32 6.40 6.27
CA THR A 275 1.97 6.91 7.62
C THR A 275 1.85 8.43 7.63
N TYR A 276 2.78 9.13 6.95
CA TYR A 276 2.78 10.58 6.85
C TYR A 276 1.51 11.11 6.17
N GLY A 277 1.13 10.53 5.04
CA GLY A 277 -0.08 10.92 4.30
C GLY A 277 -1.35 10.52 5.05
N PHE A 278 -1.44 9.27 5.49
CA PHE A 278 -2.63 8.74 6.15
C PHE A 278 -3.02 9.51 7.42
N LEU A 279 -2.05 9.82 8.28
CA LEU A 279 -2.26 10.57 9.52
C LEU A 279 -2.36 12.08 9.30
N ASP A 280 -2.25 12.55 8.07
CA ASP A 280 -2.24 13.98 7.72
C ASP A 280 -1.24 14.78 8.57
N LEU A 281 -0.03 14.25 8.70
CA LEU A 281 1.01 14.87 9.51
C LEU A 281 1.58 16.14 8.88
N GLY A 282 1.34 16.33 7.58
CA GLY A 282 1.71 17.54 6.84
C GLY A 282 1.04 18.80 7.37
N ASN A 283 -0.22 18.68 7.79
CA ASN A 283 -1.03 19.77 8.32
C ASN A 283 -1.01 19.87 9.86
N SER A 284 -0.23 18.98 10.51
CA SER A 284 -0.11 18.95 11.97
C SER A 284 1.13 19.71 12.46
N HIS A 285 1.54 19.46 13.71
CA HIS A 285 2.66 20.14 14.35
C HIS A 285 3.97 20.03 13.57
N ARG A 286 4.75 21.13 13.55
CA ARG A 286 6.05 21.21 12.88
C ARG A 286 7.03 20.09 13.31
N ALA A 287 6.96 19.68 14.59
CA ALA A 287 7.78 18.59 15.12
C ALA A 287 7.54 17.26 14.41
N TYR A 288 6.28 16.91 14.08
CA TYR A 288 5.96 15.66 13.38
C TYR A 288 6.53 15.65 11.95
N ARG A 289 6.40 16.77 11.25
CA ARG A 289 7.00 16.93 9.92
C ARG A 289 8.51 16.76 9.92
N THR A 290 9.19 17.37 10.92
CA THR A 290 10.63 17.26 11.05
C THR A 290 11.04 15.82 11.37
N ALA A 291 10.38 15.16 12.33
CA ALA A 291 10.65 13.77 12.68
C ALA A 291 10.50 12.84 11.47
N MET A 292 9.42 13.00 10.69
CA MET A 292 9.21 12.19 9.48
C MET A 292 10.25 12.43 8.40
N ARG A 293 10.71 13.68 8.21
CA ARG A 293 11.79 13.98 7.26
C ARG A 293 13.12 13.34 7.69
N VAL A 294 13.41 13.37 8.98
CA VAL A 294 14.60 12.70 9.54
C VAL A 294 14.51 11.20 9.32
N LEU A 295 13.35 10.59 9.58
CA LEU A 295 13.14 9.16 9.33
C LEU A 295 13.30 8.81 7.85
N LEU A 296 12.71 9.59 6.94
CA LEU A 296 12.88 9.38 5.50
C LEU A 296 14.35 9.49 5.07
N ALA A 297 15.07 10.49 5.56
CA ALA A 297 16.50 10.63 5.27
C ALA A 297 17.30 9.44 5.83
N SER A 298 16.94 8.95 7.03
CA SER A 298 17.59 7.78 7.64
C SER A 298 17.32 6.49 6.85
N THR A 299 16.12 6.32 6.27
CA THR A 299 15.84 5.15 5.40
C THR A 299 16.62 5.20 4.10
N LEU A 300 16.78 6.39 3.50
CA LEU A 300 17.62 6.56 2.31
C LEU A 300 19.08 6.26 2.60
N LEU A 301 19.58 6.72 3.77
CA LEU A 301 20.94 6.41 4.23
C LEU A 301 21.11 4.89 4.46
N ALA A 302 20.15 4.24 5.11
CA ALA A 302 20.19 2.79 5.33
C ALA A 302 20.12 2.01 4.01
N GLY A 303 19.33 2.46 3.04
CA GLY A 303 19.31 1.92 1.68
C GLY A 303 20.65 2.09 0.97
N GLY A 304 21.30 3.25 1.11
CA GLY A 304 22.65 3.50 0.62
C GLY A 304 23.68 2.60 1.28
N LEU A 305 23.63 2.43 2.60
CA LEU A 305 24.50 1.48 3.32
C LEU A 305 24.27 0.03 2.87
N ALA A 306 23.03 -0.36 2.58
CA ALA A 306 22.73 -1.70 2.07
C ALA A 306 23.37 -1.94 0.68
N LEU A 307 23.46 -0.93 -0.16
CA LEU A 307 24.03 -1.06 -1.51
C LEU A 307 25.55 -0.98 -1.56
N TRP A 308 26.16 -0.13 -0.73
CA TRP A 308 27.60 0.19 -0.83
C TRP A 308 28.38 0.00 0.48
N GLY A 309 27.70 -0.20 1.60
CA GLY A 309 28.34 -0.33 2.92
C GLY A 309 28.68 -1.77 3.31
N PRO A 310 29.33 -1.92 4.48
CA PRO A 310 29.53 -3.25 5.10
C PRO A 310 28.20 -3.88 5.47
N TYR A 311 28.03 -5.18 5.17
CA TYR A 311 26.79 -5.93 5.39
C TYR A 311 26.27 -5.87 6.84
N THR A 312 27.16 -6.08 7.82
CA THR A 312 26.80 -6.05 9.25
C THR A 312 26.25 -4.69 9.67
N LEU A 313 26.86 -3.59 9.17
CA LEU A 313 26.40 -2.25 9.46
C LEU A 313 25.05 -1.96 8.81
N ALA A 314 24.86 -2.40 7.56
CA ALA A 314 23.58 -2.31 6.86
C ALA A 314 22.47 -3.06 7.59
N LEU A 315 22.75 -4.27 8.06
CA LEU A 315 21.80 -5.12 8.78
C LEU A 315 21.40 -4.49 10.13
N LEU A 316 22.39 -4.07 10.94
CA LEU A 316 22.14 -3.44 12.24
C LEU A 316 21.39 -2.11 12.10
N SER A 317 21.82 -1.26 11.15
CA SER A 317 21.13 0.01 10.88
C SER A 317 19.68 -0.21 10.43
N GLY A 318 19.43 -1.25 9.63
CA GLY A 318 18.09 -1.66 9.22
C GLY A 318 17.20 -2.05 10.41
N PHE A 319 17.68 -2.88 11.31
CA PHE A 319 16.91 -3.28 12.51
C PHE A 319 16.59 -2.11 13.43
N VAL A 320 17.57 -1.25 13.70
CA VAL A 320 17.38 -0.05 14.52
C VAL A 320 16.35 0.87 13.86
N LEU A 321 16.47 1.07 12.56
CA LEU A 321 15.57 1.94 11.80
C LEU A 321 14.14 1.42 11.78
N VAL A 322 13.94 0.13 11.46
CA VAL A 322 12.61 -0.50 11.47
C VAL A 322 11.97 -0.39 12.85
N GLY A 323 12.72 -0.69 13.92
CA GLY A 323 12.25 -0.56 15.30
C GLY A 323 11.86 0.88 15.64
N ALA A 324 12.73 1.84 15.36
CA ALA A 324 12.47 3.27 15.59
C ALA A 324 11.25 3.76 14.81
N CYS A 325 11.16 3.40 13.52
CA CYS A 325 10.03 3.77 12.67
C CYS A 325 8.70 3.21 13.18
N THR A 326 8.69 1.94 13.56
CA THR A 326 7.48 1.28 14.09
C THR A 326 7.03 1.93 15.41
N LEU A 327 7.96 2.18 16.32
CA LEU A 327 7.65 2.85 17.60
C LEU A 327 7.13 4.28 17.39
N LEU A 328 7.76 5.05 16.50
CA LEU A 328 7.33 6.41 16.20
C LEU A 328 5.99 6.44 15.44
N ALA A 329 5.75 5.49 14.53
CA ALA A 329 4.46 5.34 13.88
C ALA A 329 3.35 5.04 14.90
N CYS A 330 3.59 4.14 15.85
CA CYS A 330 2.67 3.88 16.96
C CYS A 330 2.44 5.14 17.80
N LEU A 331 3.51 5.85 18.17
CA LEU A 331 3.41 7.08 18.96
C LEU A 331 2.59 8.16 18.25
N PHE A 332 2.92 8.46 16.98
CA PHE A 332 2.19 9.47 16.21
C PHE A 332 0.74 9.08 15.98
N THR A 333 0.47 7.79 15.78
CA THR A 333 -0.90 7.29 15.66
C THR A 333 -1.70 7.50 16.95
N LEU A 334 -1.10 7.20 18.12
CA LEU A 334 -1.73 7.44 19.42
C LEU A 334 -1.98 8.94 19.67
N LEU A 335 -1.03 9.80 19.30
CA LEU A 335 -1.19 11.26 19.41
C LEU A 335 -2.34 11.74 18.51
N ARG A 336 -2.46 11.24 17.28
CA ARG A 336 -3.57 11.58 16.36
C ARG A 336 -4.92 11.02 16.84
N VAL A 337 -4.94 9.85 17.50
CA VAL A 337 -6.15 9.36 18.19
C VAL A 337 -6.58 10.33 19.32
N ARG A 338 -5.60 10.85 20.08
CA ARG A 338 -5.85 11.85 21.14
C ARG A 338 -6.34 13.17 20.57
N ASP A 339 -5.83 13.59 19.41
CA ASP A 339 -6.26 14.80 18.69
C ASP A 339 -7.68 14.66 18.08
N GLY A 340 -8.34 13.50 18.28
CA GLY A 340 -9.71 13.27 17.83
C GLY A 340 -9.83 12.87 16.35
N TYR A 341 -8.78 12.36 15.72
CA TYR A 341 -8.83 11.88 14.34
C TYR A 341 -9.32 10.40 14.28
N PRO A 342 -10.58 10.12 13.92
CA PRO A 342 -11.17 8.78 14.07
C PRO A 342 -10.48 7.69 13.24
N PRO A 343 -9.99 7.95 11.99
CA PRO A 343 -9.31 6.92 11.20
C PRO A 343 -8.03 6.39 11.86
N ALA A 344 -7.38 7.18 12.72
CA ALA A 344 -6.16 6.77 13.41
C ALA A 344 -6.37 5.59 14.39
N ARG A 345 -7.60 5.33 14.86
CA ARG A 345 -7.89 4.20 15.75
C ARG A 345 -7.69 2.86 15.07
N LEU A 346 -8.21 2.73 13.85
CA LEU A 346 -8.01 1.51 13.03
C LEU A 346 -6.55 1.39 12.61
N PHE A 347 -5.92 2.51 12.24
CA PHE A 347 -4.52 2.55 11.88
C PHE A 347 -3.60 2.10 13.02
N ALA A 348 -3.93 2.48 14.27
CA ALA A 348 -3.24 2.01 15.46
C ALA A 348 -3.28 0.48 15.58
N LEU A 349 -4.44 -0.13 15.34
CA LEU A 349 -4.60 -1.58 15.43
C LEU A 349 -3.66 -2.31 14.47
N GLY A 350 -3.52 -1.83 13.22
CA GLY A 350 -2.58 -2.40 12.23
C GLY A 350 -1.13 -2.31 12.71
N TRP A 351 -0.68 -1.13 13.13
CA TRP A 351 0.68 -0.95 13.64
C TRP A 351 0.99 -1.78 14.89
N PHE A 352 0.05 -1.89 15.83
CA PHE A 352 0.23 -2.73 17.01
C PHE A 352 0.29 -4.21 16.66
N ALA A 353 -0.49 -4.67 15.68
CA ALA A 353 -0.42 -6.05 15.21
C ALA A 353 0.95 -6.36 14.59
N LEU A 354 1.47 -5.47 13.72
CA LEU A 354 2.79 -5.61 13.14
C LEU A 354 3.91 -5.55 14.19
N LEU A 355 3.80 -4.63 15.15
CA LEU A 355 4.77 -4.49 16.24
C LEU A 355 4.84 -5.76 17.08
N ALA A 356 3.71 -6.33 17.47
CA ALA A 356 3.64 -7.58 18.22
C ALA A 356 4.24 -8.75 17.43
N ALA A 357 3.91 -8.85 16.15
CA ALA A 357 4.43 -9.87 15.25
C ALA A 357 5.94 -9.73 15.02
N SER A 358 6.43 -8.52 14.82
CA SER A 358 7.86 -8.24 14.66
C SER A 358 8.64 -8.51 15.95
N LEU A 359 8.08 -8.19 17.11
CA LEU A 359 8.67 -8.51 18.40
C LEU A 359 8.79 -10.03 18.60
N LEU A 360 7.74 -10.79 18.28
CA LEU A 360 7.77 -12.25 18.33
C LEU A 360 8.86 -12.81 17.41
N HIS A 361 8.97 -12.26 16.21
CA HIS A 361 10.00 -12.69 15.24
C HIS A 361 11.41 -12.39 15.74
N VAL A 362 11.67 -11.19 16.27
CA VAL A 362 12.98 -10.80 16.83
C VAL A 362 13.34 -11.66 18.06
N LEU A 363 12.39 -11.86 18.98
CA LEU A 363 12.61 -12.70 20.16
C LEU A 363 12.89 -14.17 19.78
N SER A 364 12.31 -14.67 18.71
CA SER A 364 12.65 -15.99 18.16
C SER A 364 14.04 -15.98 17.52
N GLY A 365 14.38 -14.95 16.73
CA GLY A 365 15.70 -14.82 16.10
C GLY A 365 16.86 -14.70 17.09
N THR A 366 16.64 -14.05 18.24
CA THR A 366 17.61 -13.97 19.35
C THR A 366 17.63 -15.24 20.22
N GLY A 367 16.73 -16.19 19.95
CA GLY A 367 16.58 -17.40 20.74
C GLY A 367 15.90 -17.20 22.09
N ALA A 368 15.32 -16.02 22.38
CA ALA A 368 14.54 -15.80 23.61
C ALA A 368 13.22 -16.59 23.59
N LEU A 369 12.64 -16.79 22.41
CA LEU A 369 11.47 -17.63 22.19
C LEU A 369 11.84 -18.85 21.32
N PRO A 370 11.13 -19.99 21.48
CA PRO A 370 11.35 -21.15 20.62
C PRO A 370 11.01 -20.83 19.16
N TYR A 371 11.82 -21.37 18.26
CA TYR A 371 11.56 -21.32 16.83
C TYR A 371 10.45 -22.32 16.51
N SER A 372 9.23 -21.85 16.41
CA SER A 372 8.02 -22.63 16.14
C SER A 372 7.36 -22.18 14.84
N LEU A 373 6.44 -22.95 14.32
CA LEU A 373 5.65 -22.55 13.15
C LEU A 373 4.97 -21.19 13.38
N ALA A 374 4.48 -20.94 14.59
CA ALA A 374 3.84 -19.68 14.96
C ALA A 374 4.83 -18.50 14.95
N THR A 375 6.05 -18.67 15.52
CA THR A 375 7.05 -17.58 15.55
C THR A 375 7.70 -17.37 14.18
N LEU A 376 7.84 -18.42 13.38
CA LEU A 376 8.35 -18.34 12.01
C LEU A 376 7.43 -17.52 11.11
N HIS A 377 6.12 -17.76 11.21
CA HIS A 377 5.12 -17.08 10.38
C HIS A 377 4.48 -15.88 11.07
N ALA A 378 4.92 -15.51 12.29
CA ALA A 378 4.35 -14.40 13.05
C ALA A 378 4.32 -13.11 12.23
N GLN A 379 5.44 -12.78 11.58
CA GLN A 379 5.57 -11.56 10.79
C GLN A 379 4.64 -11.57 9.56
N GLN A 380 4.45 -12.73 8.92
CA GLN A 380 3.50 -12.89 7.81
C GLN A 380 2.05 -12.71 8.28
N ALA A 381 1.69 -13.35 9.39
CA ALA A 381 0.35 -13.23 9.97
C ALA A 381 0.06 -11.79 10.41
N GLY A 382 1.02 -11.15 11.13
CA GLY A 382 0.91 -9.75 11.54
C GLY A 382 0.81 -8.80 10.35
N GLY A 383 1.61 -9.02 9.31
CA GLY A 383 1.54 -8.24 8.08
C GLY A 383 0.22 -8.39 7.33
N LEU A 384 -0.35 -9.59 7.24
CA LEU A 384 -1.69 -9.78 6.66
C LEU A 384 -2.78 -9.05 7.47
N ILE A 385 -2.74 -9.15 8.80
CA ILE A 385 -3.67 -8.42 9.68
C ILE A 385 -3.53 -6.92 9.45
N GLU A 386 -2.30 -6.41 9.48
CA GLU A 386 -2.01 -5.00 9.22
C GLU A 386 -2.57 -4.55 7.87
N LEU A 387 -2.31 -5.30 6.80
CA LEU A 387 -2.75 -4.97 5.44
C LEU A 387 -4.27 -4.89 5.34
N VAL A 388 -4.99 -5.85 5.91
CA VAL A 388 -6.46 -5.83 5.92
C VAL A 388 -6.98 -4.65 6.73
N VAL A 389 -6.41 -4.42 7.91
CA VAL A 389 -6.80 -3.29 8.79
C VAL A 389 -6.52 -1.95 8.12
N PHE A 390 -5.38 -1.81 7.41
CA PHE A 390 -5.07 -0.57 6.70
C PHE A 390 -5.98 -0.32 5.51
N ALA A 391 -6.38 -1.36 4.78
CA ALA A 391 -7.39 -1.21 3.73
C ALA A 391 -8.73 -0.71 4.29
N ILE A 392 -9.17 -1.26 5.43
CA ILE A 392 -10.37 -0.80 6.13
C ILE A 392 -10.19 0.64 6.64
N ALA A 393 -9.01 0.96 7.17
CA ALA A 393 -8.69 2.30 7.67
C ALA A 393 -8.70 3.35 6.54
N LEU A 394 -8.15 3.02 5.35
CA LEU A 394 -8.23 3.87 4.16
C LEU A 394 -9.67 4.12 3.72
N ALA A 395 -10.50 3.07 3.69
CA ALA A 395 -11.93 3.22 3.38
C ALA A 395 -12.67 4.07 4.44
N ALA A 396 -12.31 3.92 5.72
CA ALA A 396 -12.87 4.73 6.80
C ALA A 396 -12.45 6.21 6.68
N ARG A 397 -11.21 6.48 6.25
CA ARG A 397 -10.70 7.83 5.99
C ARG A 397 -11.49 8.53 4.89
N ILE A 398 -11.73 7.85 3.76
CA ILE A 398 -12.55 8.41 2.67
C ILE A 398 -13.95 8.76 3.19
N ARG A 399 -14.60 7.83 3.91
CA ARG A 399 -15.91 8.10 4.49
C ARG A 399 -15.92 9.27 5.46
N HIS A 400 -14.85 9.41 6.25
CA HIS A 400 -14.70 10.55 7.16
C HIS A 400 -14.56 11.86 6.39
N ALA A 401 -13.72 11.89 5.35
CA ALA A 401 -13.54 13.06 4.50
C ALA A 401 -14.83 13.45 3.77
N GLN A 402 -15.57 12.47 3.23
CA GLN A 402 -16.87 12.70 2.59
C GLN A 402 -17.90 13.27 3.57
N ARG A 403 -17.99 12.72 4.79
CA ARG A 403 -18.89 13.25 5.82
C ARG A 403 -18.54 14.67 6.22
N ALA A 404 -17.25 14.96 6.41
CA ALA A 404 -16.79 16.32 6.70
C ALA A 404 -17.17 17.29 5.57
N HIS A 405 -16.97 16.89 4.32
CA HIS A 405 -17.37 17.68 3.16
C HIS A 405 -18.89 17.90 3.10
N GLN A 406 -19.68 16.86 3.33
CA GLN A 406 -21.15 16.98 3.39
C GLN A 406 -21.60 17.91 4.52
N GLN A 407 -20.97 17.85 5.69
CA GLN A 407 -21.28 18.75 6.81
C GLN A 407 -21.00 20.21 6.45
N VAL A 408 -19.87 20.47 5.80
CA VAL A 408 -19.54 21.83 5.32
C VAL A 408 -20.58 22.32 4.30
N LEU A 409 -20.97 21.47 3.35
CA LEU A 409 -22.02 21.81 2.39
C LEU A 409 -23.37 22.08 3.07
N GLN A 410 -23.75 21.23 4.04
CA GLN A 410 -24.98 21.46 4.81
C GLN A 410 -24.95 22.78 5.60
N GLN A 411 -23.79 23.11 6.20
CA GLN A 411 -23.63 24.39 6.89
C GLN A 411 -23.74 25.58 5.95
N LEU A 412 -23.13 25.46 4.75
CA LEU A 412 -23.24 26.50 3.72
C LEU A 412 -24.67 26.68 3.25
N TYR A 413 -25.40 25.60 3.00
CA TYR A 413 -26.82 25.66 2.64
C TYR A 413 -27.67 26.23 3.78
N ALA A 414 -27.40 25.89 5.04
CA ALA A 414 -28.10 26.46 6.17
C ALA A 414 -27.86 27.98 6.31
N GLN A 415 -26.60 28.41 6.15
CA GLN A 415 -26.26 29.83 6.14
C GLN A 415 -26.90 30.59 4.98
N GLU A 416 -26.90 29.99 3.79
CA GLU A 416 -27.59 30.59 2.64
C GLU A 416 -29.09 30.71 2.89
N HIS A 417 -29.70 29.69 3.48
CA HIS A 417 -31.11 29.70 3.82
C HIS A 417 -31.44 30.77 4.89
N GLU A 418 -30.59 30.89 5.92
CA GLU A 418 -30.73 31.92 6.96
C GLU A 418 -30.63 33.34 6.36
N LEU A 419 -29.63 33.53 5.47
CA LEU A 419 -29.45 34.81 4.78
C LEU A 419 -30.65 35.15 3.90
N ARG A 420 -31.22 34.15 3.21
CA ARG A 420 -32.46 34.34 2.41
C ARG A 420 -33.65 34.66 3.29
N LEU A 421 -33.76 34.05 4.48
CA LEU A 421 -34.84 34.39 5.44
C LEU A 421 -34.68 35.80 6.01
N GLU A 422 -33.44 36.21 6.32
CA GLU A 422 -33.18 37.60 6.74
C GLU A 422 -33.48 38.60 5.64
N GLN A 423 -33.10 38.27 4.38
CA GLN A 423 -33.47 39.11 3.23
C GLN A 423 -34.99 39.16 3.01
N ALA A 424 -35.69 38.02 3.16
CA ALA A 424 -37.14 37.98 3.07
C ALA A 424 -37.82 38.81 4.19
N ARG A 425 -37.35 38.67 5.43
CA ARG A 425 -37.84 39.50 6.56
C ARG A 425 -37.55 40.99 6.34
N GLY A 426 -36.38 41.31 5.77
CA GLY A 426 -36.04 42.68 5.40
C GLY A 426 -36.96 43.22 4.32
N LEU A 427 -37.32 42.36 3.36
CA LEU A 427 -38.30 42.72 2.30
C LEU A 427 -39.73 42.87 2.86
N ASP A 428 -40.14 41.96 3.77
CA ASP A 428 -41.46 42.08 4.42
C ASP A 428 -41.56 43.35 5.26
N LEU A 429 -40.51 43.66 6.04
CA LEU A 429 -40.44 44.91 6.79
C LEU A 429 -40.42 46.13 5.87
N GLN A 430 -39.74 46.03 4.72
CA GLN A 430 -39.73 47.08 3.73
C GLN A 430 -41.08 47.22 3.01
N GLN A 431 -41.81 46.09 2.86
CA GLN A 431 -43.19 46.13 2.37
C GLN A 431 -44.15 46.76 3.39
N GLU A 432 -44.06 46.42 4.69
CA GLU A 432 -44.85 47.07 5.73
C GLU A 432 -44.59 48.60 5.81
N ILE A 433 -43.30 48.99 5.64
CA ILE A 433 -42.93 50.40 5.55
C ILE A 433 -43.48 51.02 4.27
N ASN A 434 -43.46 50.28 3.15
CA ASN A 434 -44.02 50.77 1.88
C ASN A 434 -45.55 50.84 1.90
N GLU A 435 -46.25 49.84 2.51
CA GLU A 435 -47.71 49.94 2.68
C GLU A 435 -48.11 51.15 3.54
N GLY A 436 -47.32 51.46 4.60
CA GLY A 436 -47.46 52.67 5.37
C GLY A 436 -47.14 53.97 4.59
N LEU A 437 -46.30 53.83 3.53
CA LEU A 437 -46.01 54.93 2.59
C LEU A 437 -46.97 54.95 1.43
N GLU A 438 -47.54 53.82 1.00
CA GLU A 438 -48.52 53.76 -0.11
C GLU A 438 -49.83 54.55 0.21
N GLN A 439 -50.22 54.57 1.49
CA GLN A 439 -51.31 55.50 1.88
C GLN A 439 -50.96 56.99 1.64
N ARG A 440 -49.65 57.35 1.54
CA ARG A 440 -49.14 58.65 1.17
C ARG A 440 -48.83 58.80 -0.34
N VAL A 441 -48.73 57.67 -1.06
CA VAL A 441 -48.22 57.62 -2.44
C VAL A 441 -49.32 57.40 -3.48
N GLN A 442 -50.58 57.22 -3.07
CA GLN A 442 -51.70 57.23 -3.99
C GLN A 442 -51.81 58.56 -4.85
N GLU A 443 -51.11 59.62 -4.41
CA GLU A 443 -50.96 60.85 -5.19
C GLU A 443 -49.83 60.78 -6.26
N ARG A 444 -49.02 59.70 -6.30
CA ARG A 444 -47.92 59.55 -7.28
C ARG A 444 -48.02 58.34 -8.17
N THR A 445 -49.20 57.75 -8.39
CA THR A 445 -49.39 56.46 -9.11
C THR A 445 -48.90 56.53 -10.58
N GLN A 446 -48.79 57.64 -11.18
CA GLN A 446 -48.26 57.78 -12.55
C GLN A 446 -46.73 57.62 -12.67
N ALA A 447 -46.00 57.88 -11.61
CA ALA A 447 -44.52 57.63 -11.64
C ALA A 447 -44.17 56.19 -11.44
N LEU A 448 -45.05 55.41 -10.79
CA LEU A 448 -44.79 53.96 -10.47
C LEU A 448 -44.99 53.10 -11.72
N GLU A 449 -45.89 53.38 -12.63
CA GLU A 449 -46.10 52.61 -13.87
C GLU A 449 -44.88 52.67 -14.79
N GLN A 450 -44.21 53.81 -14.88
CA GLN A 450 -42.94 53.91 -15.63
C GLN A 450 -41.78 53.19 -14.99
N ALA A 451 -41.74 53.09 -13.64
CA ALA A 451 -40.72 52.38 -12.93
C ALA A 451 -40.86 50.82 -13.03
N LEU A 452 -42.11 50.34 -13.08
CA LEU A 452 -42.44 48.93 -13.29
C LEU A 452 -42.03 48.42 -14.69
N GLU A 453 -42.15 49.23 -15.70
CA GLU A 453 -41.72 48.86 -17.05
C GLU A 453 -40.21 48.76 -17.18
N GLN A 454 -39.43 49.59 -16.45
CA GLN A 454 -38.00 49.51 -16.36
C GLN A 454 -37.52 48.30 -15.55
N LEU A 455 -38.27 47.91 -14.47
CA LEU A 455 -37.95 46.76 -13.63
C LEU A 455 -38.16 45.44 -14.38
N SER A 456 -39.20 45.37 -15.22
CA SER A 456 -39.47 44.21 -16.09
C SER A 456 -38.36 43.99 -17.13
N GLY A 457 -37.81 45.10 -17.69
CA GLY A 457 -36.67 45.06 -18.60
C GLY A 457 -35.35 44.61 -17.94
N ALA A 458 -35.13 45.02 -16.68
CA ALA A 458 -33.95 44.64 -15.91
C ALA A 458 -33.99 43.17 -15.47
N ASN A 459 -35.17 42.65 -15.10
CA ASN A 459 -35.35 41.24 -14.71
C ASN A 459 -35.12 40.27 -15.87
N ARG A 460 -35.46 40.62 -17.10
CA ARG A 460 -35.12 39.81 -18.28
C ARG A 460 -33.62 39.76 -18.51
N ARG A 461 -32.90 40.86 -18.29
CA ARG A 461 -31.43 40.88 -18.40
C ARG A 461 -30.73 40.07 -17.30
N LEU A 462 -31.26 40.08 -16.07
CA LEU A 462 -30.74 39.27 -14.96
C LEU A 462 -30.96 37.76 -15.17
N ALA A 463 -32.12 37.37 -15.78
CA ALA A 463 -32.37 35.97 -16.13
C ALA A 463 -31.40 35.45 -17.22
N GLU A 464 -31.00 36.32 -18.18
CA GLU A 464 -29.97 35.98 -19.17
C GLU A 464 -28.57 35.88 -18.58
N LEU A 465 -28.24 36.69 -17.56
CA LEU A 465 -26.95 36.68 -16.88
C LEU A 465 -26.72 35.40 -16.03
N ASN A 466 -27.79 34.72 -15.63
CA ASN A 466 -27.73 33.54 -14.78
C ASN A 466 -27.66 32.21 -15.57
N ARG A 467 -27.50 32.27 -16.89
CA ARG A 467 -27.42 31.09 -17.77
C ARG A 467 -26.00 30.52 -17.91
N HIS A 468 -25.00 31.30 -17.51
CA HIS A 468 -23.61 30.95 -17.70
C HIS A 468 -22.92 30.62 -16.36
N ASP A 469 -21.96 29.74 -16.43
CA ASP A 469 -21.01 29.45 -15.32
C ASP A 469 -20.14 30.70 -15.09
N GLY A 470 -20.11 31.17 -13.87
CA GLY A 470 -19.43 32.44 -13.53
C GLY A 470 -17.91 32.41 -13.72
N LEU A 471 -17.29 31.20 -13.78
CA LEU A 471 -15.87 31.05 -13.99
C LEU A 471 -15.52 30.93 -15.49
N THR A 472 -16.19 30.03 -16.19
CA THR A 472 -15.79 29.62 -17.55
C THR A 472 -16.55 30.38 -18.64
N GLY A 473 -17.65 31.06 -18.29
CA GLY A 473 -18.52 31.72 -19.24
C GLY A 473 -19.30 30.76 -20.16
N LEU A 474 -19.17 29.46 -19.98
CA LEU A 474 -19.97 28.46 -20.67
C LEU A 474 -21.38 28.39 -20.08
N LEU A 475 -22.27 27.63 -20.71
CA LEU A 475 -23.55 27.33 -20.08
C LEU A 475 -23.32 26.66 -18.72
N ASN A 476 -24.13 27.05 -17.74
CA ASN A 476 -24.19 26.29 -16.50
C ASN A 476 -25.08 25.06 -16.69
N ARG A 477 -25.04 24.15 -15.74
CA ARG A 477 -25.79 22.88 -15.79
C ARG A 477 -27.30 23.07 -15.98
N PRO A 478 -27.99 24.04 -15.30
CA PRO A 478 -29.37 24.34 -15.58
C PRO A 478 -29.64 24.78 -17.02
N ALA A 479 -28.84 25.72 -17.55
CA ALA A 479 -28.97 26.18 -18.91
C ALA A 479 -28.68 25.10 -19.96
N PHE A 480 -27.71 24.23 -19.67
CA PHE A 480 -27.41 23.04 -20.49
C PHE A 480 -28.61 22.09 -20.55
N ASN A 481 -29.23 21.80 -19.40
CA ASN A 481 -30.40 20.91 -19.36
C ASN A 481 -31.57 21.49 -20.20
N GLU A 482 -31.73 22.81 -20.24
CA GLU A 482 -32.68 23.46 -21.13
C GLU A 482 -32.31 23.28 -22.60
N GLU A 483 -31.03 23.46 -22.96
CA GLU A 483 -30.56 23.24 -24.32
C GLU A 483 -30.69 21.79 -24.76
N LEU A 484 -30.33 20.85 -23.88
CA LEU A 484 -30.51 19.42 -24.11
C LEU A 484 -31.98 19.07 -24.33
N GLN A 485 -32.88 19.62 -23.50
CA GLN A 485 -34.31 19.42 -23.67
C GLN A 485 -34.82 19.95 -25.01
N ARG A 486 -34.35 21.12 -25.42
CA ARG A 486 -34.71 21.71 -26.72
C ARG A 486 -34.19 20.89 -27.89
N ALA A 487 -32.92 20.48 -27.82
CA ALA A 487 -32.30 19.64 -28.84
C ALA A 487 -33.01 18.29 -28.95
N TRP A 488 -33.34 17.70 -27.78
CA TRP A 488 -34.05 16.43 -27.72
C TRP A 488 -35.45 16.52 -28.31
N SER A 489 -36.22 17.55 -27.93
CA SER A 489 -37.54 17.81 -28.49
C SER A 489 -37.50 18.12 -30.00
N ARG A 490 -36.40 18.68 -30.50
CA ARG A 490 -36.17 18.84 -31.95
C ARG A 490 -35.88 17.47 -32.59
N ALA A 491 -35.04 16.65 -31.98
CA ALA A 491 -34.70 15.31 -32.46
C ALA A 491 -35.94 14.40 -32.51
N GLU A 492 -36.86 14.51 -31.56
CA GLU A 492 -38.15 13.80 -31.59
C GLU A 492 -38.97 14.11 -32.87
N ARG A 493 -38.89 15.34 -33.35
CA ARG A 493 -39.61 15.77 -34.56
C ARG A 493 -38.84 15.45 -35.85
N THR A 494 -37.52 15.60 -35.85
CA THR A 494 -36.70 15.46 -37.04
C THR A 494 -36.11 14.09 -37.22
N GLN A 495 -36.17 13.24 -36.19
CA GLN A 495 -35.55 11.89 -36.14
C GLN A 495 -34.04 11.92 -36.40
N GLN A 496 -33.40 13.06 -36.22
CA GLN A 496 -31.95 13.21 -36.30
C GLN A 496 -31.30 12.78 -34.99
N PRO A 497 -30.09 12.23 -35.00
CA PRO A 497 -29.39 11.83 -33.79
C PRO A 497 -28.95 13.07 -32.99
N VAL A 498 -28.89 12.88 -31.69
CA VAL A 498 -28.24 13.82 -30.76
C VAL A 498 -27.12 13.10 -30.07
N ALA A 499 -25.96 13.70 -30.06
CA ALA A 499 -24.83 13.14 -29.29
C ALA A 499 -24.48 14.02 -28.08
N LEU A 500 -23.92 13.37 -27.08
CA LEU A 500 -23.33 13.99 -25.90
C LEU A 500 -21.88 13.54 -25.76
N ALA A 501 -21.03 14.49 -25.43
CA ALA A 501 -19.69 14.20 -24.95
C ALA A 501 -19.56 14.71 -23.51
N MET A 502 -19.35 13.80 -22.57
CA MET A 502 -18.95 14.12 -21.20
C MET A 502 -17.43 14.14 -21.14
N LEU A 503 -16.89 15.22 -20.63
CA LEU A 503 -15.45 15.45 -20.57
C LEU A 503 -15.07 15.78 -19.13
N ASP A 504 -13.89 15.35 -18.75
CA ASP A 504 -13.34 15.61 -17.42
C ASP A 504 -11.84 15.86 -17.55
N LEU A 505 -11.37 16.91 -16.90
CA LEU A 505 -9.96 17.26 -16.91
C LEU A 505 -9.17 16.28 -16.04
N ASP A 506 -8.27 15.54 -16.68
CA ASP A 506 -7.46 14.54 -16.01
C ASP A 506 -6.58 15.20 -14.95
N LEU A 507 -6.59 14.59 -13.77
CA LEU A 507 -5.73 15.01 -12.67
C LEU A 507 -5.88 16.48 -12.26
N PHE A 508 -7.03 17.10 -12.55
CA PHE A 508 -7.27 18.51 -12.27
C PHE A 508 -7.03 18.85 -10.79
N LYS A 509 -7.37 17.94 -9.89
CA LYS A 509 -7.04 18.11 -8.47
C LYS A 509 -5.53 18.27 -8.24
N ARG A 510 -4.70 17.54 -8.98
CA ARG A 510 -3.23 17.67 -8.91
C ARG A 510 -2.78 19.06 -9.41
N VAL A 511 -3.44 19.61 -10.42
CA VAL A 511 -3.18 20.98 -10.87
C VAL A 511 -3.46 21.97 -9.74
N ASN A 512 -4.63 21.84 -9.08
CA ASN A 512 -4.97 22.66 -7.93
C ASN A 512 -3.98 22.50 -6.76
N ASP A 513 -3.61 21.25 -6.46
CA ASP A 513 -2.71 20.93 -5.34
C ASP A 513 -1.27 21.43 -5.60
N THR A 514 -0.85 21.48 -6.88
CA THR A 514 0.52 21.86 -7.26
C THR A 514 0.66 23.36 -7.51
N HIS A 515 -0.35 23.98 -8.17
CA HIS A 515 -0.28 25.35 -8.66
C HIS A 515 -1.26 26.30 -7.99
N GLY A 516 -2.11 25.77 -7.11
CA GLY A 516 -3.14 26.53 -6.40
C GLY A 516 -4.45 26.69 -7.19
N HIS A 517 -5.52 27.02 -6.48
CA HIS A 517 -6.87 27.13 -7.05
C HIS A 517 -6.99 28.20 -8.15
N LEU A 518 -6.24 29.30 -8.05
CA LEU A 518 -6.25 30.33 -9.11
C LEU A 518 -5.68 29.81 -10.43
N ALA A 519 -4.67 28.93 -10.35
CA ALA A 519 -4.15 28.25 -11.52
C ALA A 519 -5.16 27.24 -12.07
N GLY A 520 -5.85 26.51 -11.18
CA GLY A 520 -6.94 25.63 -11.56
C GLY A 520 -8.08 26.36 -12.23
N ASP A 521 -8.50 27.51 -11.69
CA ASP A 521 -9.52 28.36 -12.32
C ASP A 521 -9.08 28.85 -13.70
N ALA A 522 -7.82 29.27 -13.84
CA ALA A 522 -7.25 29.64 -15.14
C ALA A 522 -7.23 28.44 -16.11
N CYS A 523 -6.91 27.24 -15.61
CA CYS A 523 -6.94 26.00 -16.39
C CYS A 523 -8.36 25.62 -16.83
N LEU A 524 -9.37 25.83 -15.99
CA LEU A 524 -10.77 25.64 -16.35
C LEU A 524 -11.21 26.64 -17.42
N GLN A 525 -10.84 27.89 -17.26
CA GLN A 525 -11.12 28.92 -18.26
C GLN A 525 -10.42 28.65 -19.59
N HIS A 526 -9.15 28.24 -19.51
CA HIS A 526 -8.38 27.86 -20.68
C HIS A 526 -9.00 26.63 -21.37
N ALA A 527 -9.32 25.59 -20.62
CA ALA A 527 -10.00 24.41 -21.15
C ALA A 527 -11.33 24.77 -21.79
N ALA A 528 -12.14 25.59 -21.12
CA ALA A 528 -13.40 26.09 -21.67
C ALA A 528 -13.22 26.84 -22.99
N LEU A 529 -12.18 27.67 -23.09
CA LEU A 529 -11.85 28.41 -24.31
C LEU A 529 -11.46 27.46 -25.44
N VAL A 530 -10.52 26.53 -25.18
CA VAL A 530 -10.07 25.58 -26.18
C VAL A 530 -11.21 24.69 -26.65
N LEU A 531 -12.00 24.16 -25.73
CA LEU A 531 -13.13 23.29 -26.05
C LEU A 531 -14.17 24.06 -26.90
N ARG A 532 -14.46 25.30 -26.54
CA ARG A 532 -15.44 26.13 -27.27
C ARG A 532 -14.99 26.48 -28.68
N GLN A 533 -13.69 26.73 -28.92
CA GLN A 533 -13.14 27.04 -30.23
C GLN A 533 -13.29 25.91 -31.25
N GLY A 534 -13.28 24.66 -30.77
CA GLY A 534 -13.45 23.51 -31.61
C GLY A 534 -14.87 23.14 -32.02
N LEU A 535 -15.88 23.92 -31.53
CA LEU A 535 -17.29 23.68 -31.75
C LEU A 535 -17.88 24.55 -32.88
N ARG A 536 -18.84 24.01 -33.59
CA ARG A 536 -19.62 24.77 -34.60
C ARG A 536 -20.77 25.52 -33.93
N GLY A 537 -21.38 26.49 -34.67
CA GLY A 537 -22.43 27.35 -34.11
C GLY A 537 -23.72 26.65 -33.64
N GLY A 538 -23.91 25.37 -33.99
CA GLY A 538 -25.05 24.56 -33.55
C GLY A 538 -24.79 23.73 -32.30
N ASP A 539 -23.53 23.60 -31.88
CA ASP A 539 -23.15 22.83 -30.72
C ASP A 539 -23.24 23.67 -29.44
N SER A 540 -23.53 23.00 -28.33
CA SER A 540 -23.59 23.66 -27.02
C SER A 540 -22.61 23.03 -26.08
N ILE A 541 -21.86 23.84 -25.33
CA ILE A 541 -20.96 23.40 -24.29
C ILE A 541 -21.37 24.00 -22.96
N ALA A 542 -21.28 23.18 -21.91
CA ALA A 542 -21.53 23.62 -20.56
C ALA A 542 -20.46 23.07 -19.60
N ARG A 543 -20.28 23.79 -18.52
CA ARG A 543 -19.58 23.24 -17.35
C ARG A 543 -20.61 22.51 -16.50
N PHE A 544 -20.44 21.18 -16.40
CA PHE A 544 -21.42 20.30 -15.78
C PHE A 544 -21.17 20.10 -14.29
N GLY A 545 -19.94 20.13 -13.85
CA GLY A 545 -19.46 20.02 -12.47
C GLY A 545 -18.08 20.67 -12.33
N GLY A 546 -17.38 20.47 -11.24
CA GLY A 546 -16.08 21.07 -10.92
C GLY A 546 -15.10 21.15 -12.11
N GLU A 547 -14.59 20.03 -12.56
CA GLU A 547 -13.71 19.87 -13.73
C GLU A 547 -14.39 19.22 -14.94
N GLU A 548 -15.73 19.02 -14.84
CA GLU A 548 -16.50 18.32 -15.84
C GLU A 548 -17.15 19.30 -16.81
N PHE A 549 -17.02 19.00 -18.07
CA PHE A 549 -17.68 19.68 -19.16
C PHE A 549 -18.60 18.72 -19.91
N VAL A 550 -19.63 19.24 -20.49
CA VAL A 550 -20.53 18.47 -21.35
C VAL A 550 -20.78 19.25 -22.64
N ILE A 551 -20.74 18.53 -23.75
CA ILE A 551 -21.01 19.06 -25.07
C ILE A 551 -22.24 18.37 -25.62
N LEU A 552 -23.18 19.17 -26.10
CA LEU A 552 -24.37 18.75 -26.80
C LEU A 552 -24.15 18.95 -28.29
N LEU A 553 -24.35 17.93 -29.07
CA LEU A 553 -24.10 17.86 -30.50
C LEU A 553 -25.39 17.46 -31.23
N PRO A 554 -26.22 18.44 -31.61
CA PRO A 554 -27.39 18.15 -32.42
C PRO A 554 -26.99 17.66 -33.80
N ASP A 555 -27.84 16.85 -34.41
CA ASP A 555 -27.68 16.30 -35.76
C ASP A 555 -26.29 15.64 -35.97
N THR A 556 -25.84 14.90 -34.95
CA THR A 556 -24.50 14.29 -34.93
C THR A 556 -24.63 12.85 -34.45
N ASP A 557 -24.01 11.94 -35.16
CA ASP A 557 -23.94 10.51 -34.81
C ASP A 557 -22.77 10.21 -33.87
N GLN A 558 -22.63 8.94 -33.50
CA GLN A 558 -21.61 8.46 -32.57
C GLN A 558 -20.19 8.73 -33.06
N GLU A 559 -19.92 8.47 -34.34
CA GLU A 559 -18.59 8.63 -34.92
C GLU A 559 -18.21 10.11 -35.01
N GLY A 560 -19.12 10.95 -35.49
CA GLY A 560 -18.89 12.39 -35.52
C GLY A 560 -18.66 13.01 -34.14
N ALA A 561 -19.36 12.48 -33.11
CA ALA A 561 -19.12 12.91 -31.73
C ALA A 561 -17.75 12.43 -31.22
N ARG A 562 -17.34 11.21 -31.55
CA ARG A 562 -16.02 10.65 -31.20
C ARG A 562 -14.89 11.45 -31.86
N GLU A 563 -15.01 11.72 -33.16
CA GLU A 563 -14.03 12.52 -33.88
C GLU A 563 -13.90 13.94 -33.32
N LEU A 564 -15.02 14.56 -32.97
CA LEU A 564 -14.99 15.87 -32.33
C LEU A 564 -14.32 15.80 -30.96
N ALA A 565 -14.70 14.85 -30.12
CA ALA A 565 -14.14 14.70 -28.79
C ALA A 565 -12.62 14.43 -28.84
N GLU A 566 -12.16 13.64 -29.82
CA GLU A 566 -10.74 13.37 -30.01
C GLU A 566 -9.97 14.63 -30.49
N ARG A 567 -10.54 15.40 -31.39
CA ARG A 567 -9.95 16.71 -31.78
C ARG A 567 -9.85 17.65 -30.58
N LEU A 568 -10.88 17.69 -29.73
CA LEU A 568 -10.89 18.53 -28.53
C LEU A 568 -9.85 18.07 -27.52
N ARG A 569 -9.74 16.75 -27.33
CA ARG A 569 -8.72 16.15 -26.48
C ARG A 569 -7.31 16.52 -26.96
N ALA A 570 -7.04 16.30 -28.25
CA ALA A 570 -5.76 16.63 -28.86
C ALA A 570 -5.46 18.13 -28.76
N ALA A 571 -6.46 18.97 -29.08
CA ALA A 571 -6.32 20.42 -29.01
C ALA A 571 -6.00 20.92 -27.58
N LEU A 572 -6.60 20.31 -26.56
CA LEU A 572 -6.29 20.66 -25.18
C LEU A 572 -4.88 20.19 -24.78
N ALA A 573 -4.47 19.01 -25.18
CA ALA A 573 -3.13 18.49 -24.91
C ALA A 573 -2.01 19.27 -25.62
N GLU A 574 -2.30 19.86 -26.79
CA GLU A 574 -1.35 20.67 -27.56
C GLU A 574 -1.27 22.13 -27.10
N GLN A 575 -2.20 22.58 -26.26
CA GLN A 575 -2.28 23.96 -25.78
C GLN A 575 -2.18 24.02 -24.26
N PRO A 576 -0.97 24.01 -23.71
CA PRO A 576 -0.79 24.16 -22.26
C PRO A 576 -1.39 25.48 -21.74
N CYS A 577 -1.97 25.43 -20.54
CA CYS A 577 -2.52 26.62 -19.91
C CYS A 577 -1.41 27.57 -19.45
N PRO A 578 -1.33 28.80 -19.98
CA PRO A 578 -0.36 29.79 -19.51
C PRO A 578 -0.83 30.38 -18.18
N HIS A 579 -0.09 30.20 -17.11
CA HIS A 579 -0.38 30.81 -15.82
C HIS A 579 0.92 31.16 -15.07
N GLY A 580 1.05 32.42 -14.60
CA GLY A 580 2.22 32.85 -13.80
C GLY A 580 3.57 32.70 -14.50
N GLY A 581 3.63 32.76 -15.85
CA GLY A 581 4.86 32.55 -16.62
C GLY A 581 5.24 31.09 -16.82
N GLN A 582 4.41 30.15 -16.38
CA GLN A 582 4.55 28.71 -16.61
C GLN A 582 3.49 28.21 -17.57
N ALA A 583 3.78 27.12 -18.26
CA ALA A 583 2.84 26.37 -19.06
C ALA A 583 2.39 25.12 -18.28
N ILE A 584 1.10 25.00 -18.01
CA ILE A 584 0.51 23.86 -17.29
C ILE A 584 -0.11 22.93 -18.32
N ASP A 585 0.41 21.73 -18.44
CA ASP A 585 -0.12 20.70 -19.32
C ASP A 585 -1.47 20.20 -18.79
N LEU A 586 -2.46 20.18 -19.68
CA LEU A 586 -3.78 19.67 -19.39
C LEU A 586 -4.10 18.52 -20.33
N SER A 587 -4.73 17.49 -19.82
CA SER A 587 -5.39 16.47 -20.62
C SER A 587 -6.81 16.27 -20.14
N LEU A 588 -7.62 15.69 -20.98
CA LEU A 588 -8.97 15.33 -20.63
C LEU A 588 -9.29 13.89 -21.04
N SER A 589 -10.18 13.29 -20.28
CA SER A 589 -10.87 12.07 -20.68
C SER A 589 -12.25 12.43 -21.16
N ALA A 590 -12.73 11.76 -22.19
CA ALA A 590 -14.06 11.98 -22.70
C ALA A 590 -14.82 10.67 -22.92
N GLY A 591 -16.09 10.69 -22.54
CA GLY A 591 -17.05 9.67 -22.87
C GLY A 591 -18.09 10.21 -23.85
N VAL A 592 -18.28 9.56 -24.97
CA VAL A 592 -19.25 10.00 -25.98
C VAL A 592 -20.37 8.97 -26.14
N ALA A 593 -21.58 9.47 -26.28
CA ALA A 593 -22.74 8.67 -26.63
C ALA A 593 -23.62 9.44 -27.61
N ALA A 594 -24.21 8.74 -28.55
CA ALA A 594 -25.20 9.29 -29.45
C ALA A 594 -26.46 8.43 -29.45
N GLY A 595 -27.59 9.09 -29.62
CA GLY A 595 -28.86 8.40 -29.62
C GLY A 595 -29.97 9.23 -30.29
N ARG A 596 -31.07 8.55 -30.49
CA ARG A 596 -32.30 9.14 -31.00
C ARG A 596 -33.51 8.48 -30.33
N PRO A 597 -34.67 9.08 -30.32
CA PRO A 597 -35.87 8.43 -29.81
C PRO A 597 -36.09 7.04 -30.43
N PRO A 598 -36.47 6.00 -29.63
CA PRO A 598 -37.09 6.07 -28.31
C PRO A 598 -36.14 6.10 -27.09
N LEU A 599 -34.82 6.22 -27.29
CA LEU A 599 -33.91 6.43 -26.17
C LEU A 599 -34.35 7.69 -25.41
N SER A 600 -34.25 7.68 -24.06
CA SER A 600 -34.47 8.90 -23.30
C SER A 600 -33.20 9.76 -23.21
N ARG A 601 -33.36 11.09 -23.07
CA ARG A 601 -32.24 12.01 -22.86
C ARG A 601 -31.38 11.63 -21.62
N ASP A 602 -32.06 11.13 -20.56
CA ASP A 602 -31.39 10.73 -19.32
C ASP A 602 -30.56 9.46 -19.51
N GLN A 603 -31.06 8.54 -20.37
CA GLN A 603 -30.28 7.37 -20.79
C GLN A 603 -29.07 7.78 -21.64
N LEU A 604 -29.23 8.76 -22.55
CA LEU A 604 -28.11 9.25 -23.35
C LEU A 604 -27.04 9.89 -22.46
N LEU A 605 -27.45 10.68 -21.49
CA LEU A 605 -26.53 11.31 -20.54
C LEU A 605 -25.80 10.24 -19.71
N HIS A 606 -26.51 9.22 -19.24
CA HIS A 606 -25.94 8.10 -18.50
C HIS A 606 -24.95 7.29 -19.35
N GLN A 607 -25.25 7.06 -20.62
CA GLN A 607 -24.33 6.36 -21.54
C GLN A 607 -23.04 7.14 -21.76
N ALA A 608 -23.10 8.47 -21.90
CA ALA A 608 -21.94 9.33 -22.03
C ALA A 608 -21.09 9.32 -20.74
N ASP A 609 -21.75 9.28 -19.58
CA ASP A 609 -21.08 9.20 -18.26
C ASP A 609 -20.36 7.85 -18.08
N LEU A 610 -21.01 6.73 -18.45
CA LEU A 610 -20.38 5.41 -18.45
C LEU A 610 -19.16 5.37 -19.38
N ALA A 611 -19.24 5.99 -20.55
CA ALA A 611 -18.14 6.07 -21.49
C ALA A 611 -16.98 6.93 -20.92
N LEU A 612 -17.28 8.02 -20.23
CA LEU A 612 -16.27 8.82 -19.52
C LEU A 612 -15.58 8.02 -18.42
N TYR A 613 -16.36 7.24 -17.67
CA TYR A 613 -15.80 6.38 -16.64
C TYR A 613 -14.81 5.35 -17.24
N ALA A 614 -15.18 4.73 -18.38
CA ALA A 614 -14.29 3.81 -19.09
C ALA A 614 -13.03 4.51 -19.62
N ALA A 615 -13.15 5.75 -20.12
CA ALA A 615 -12.01 6.54 -20.57
C ALA A 615 -11.02 6.81 -19.42
N LYS A 616 -11.55 7.14 -18.23
CA LYS A 616 -10.73 7.31 -17.03
C LYS A 616 -10.04 6.00 -16.60
N ALA A 617 -10.74 4.86 -16.73
CA ALA A 617 -10.21 3.54 -16.39
C ALA A 617 -9.15 3.05 -17.41
N ALA A 618 -9.30 3.40 -18.70
CA ALA A 618 -8.37 3.05 -19.77
C ALA A 618 -7.02 3.80 -19.75
N GLY A 619 -6.76 4.59 -18.73
CA GLY A 619 -5.48 5.28 -18.53
C GLY A 619 -5.55 6.79 -18.74
N ARG A 620 -6.73 7.35 -18.89
CA ARG A 620 -6.99 8.79 -19.11
C ARG A 620 -6.46 9.30 -20.45
N ASN A 621 -6.62 10.61 -20.67
CA ASN A 621 -6.22 11.27 -21.91
C ASN A 621 -6.70 10.50 -23.15
N THR A 622 -7.94 10.06 -23.13
CA THR A 622 -8.54 9.22 -24.20
C THR A 622 -10.02 9.49 -24.32
N VAL A 623 -10.55 9.15 -25.49
CA VAL A 623 -11.97 9.22 -25.80
C VAL A 623 -12.53 7.81 -25.93
N VAL A 624 -13.57 7.51 -25.18
CA VAL A 624 -14.29 6.24 -25.28
C VAL A 624 -15.71 6.51 -25.77
N ALA A 625 -16.11 5.76 -26.79
CA ALA A 625 -17.48 5.73 -27.26
C ALA A 625 -18.28 4.68 -26.48
N TYR A 626 -19.53 4.95 -26.15
CA TYR A 626 -20.35 4.00 -25.40
C TYR A 626 -20.49 2.65 -26.10
N GLU A 627 -20.55 2.64 -27.45
CA GLU A 627 -20.57 1.40 -28.22
C GLU A 627 -19.31 0.55 -28.02
N ALA A 628 -18.13 1.16 -27.87
CA ALA A 628 -16.89 0.44 -27.61
C ALA A 628 -16.93 -0.32 -26.26
N ILE A 629 -17.65 0.22 -25.26
CA ILE A 629 -17.89 -0.47 -23.99
C ILE A 629 -18.74 -1.73 -24.18
N LEU A 630 -19.77 -1.65 -25.02
CA LEU A 630 -20.64 -2.79 -25.31
C LEU A 630 -19.92 -3.89 -26.09
N LEU A 631 -18.93 -3.52 -26.90
CA LEU A 631 -18.12 -4.45 -27.71
C LEU A 631 -16.92 -5.00 -26.94
N GLY A 632 -16.61 -4.51 -25.76
CA GLY A 632 -15.45 -4.90 -24.97
C GLY A 632 -14.11 -4.40 -25.52
N GLU A 633 -14.12 -3.33 -26.32
CA GLU A 633 -12.96 -2.71 -26.97
C GLU A 633 -12.42 -1.48 -26.23
N ALA A 634 -13.00 -1.12 -25.05
CA ALA A 634 -12.65 0.06 -24.27
C ALA A 634 -11.81 -0.26 -23.02
#